data_437c778205e179cea14116c3b6250077
#
_entry.id   437c778205e179cea14116c3b6250077
#
_cell.length_a   1.000
_cell.length_b   1.000
_cell.length_c   1.000
_cell.angle_alpha   90.00
_cell.angle_beta   90.00
_cell.angle_gamma   90.00
#
_symmetry.space_group_name_H-M   'P 1'
#
loop_
_entity.id
_entity.type
_entity.pdbx_description
1 polymer ?
#
loop_
_entity_poly.entity_id
_entity_poly.type
_entity_poly.pdbx_seq_one_letter_code
_entity_poly.pdbx_strand_id
1 'polypeptide(L)'
;VAVSIRQKFELYANVRPIKTYKNAQRQLHFICVREATEGLYAGIEFKTSDDSAIAIRKITKKACERVVKKGFQVAKDMNFQKAYAITKRNILKETDGIFWAAAEKFQKEFKNIDIEEYYIDNMTQQLVKNPERFNNSVLISTNLFMDIISECASGHVGSIGCVYSGNYGDDYAMFEPAHGSAPKYAGKNKVNPVATILSAALMVDYFGEKDISNAIFTATENVIDENVYVTYDLGGNSTLSRMAEEIADRASKILKK
;
A
#
# COMPACT_ATOMS: atom_id res chain seq x y z
N VAL A 1 14.16 -10.59 4.63
CA VAL A 1 14.66 -9.38 5.30
C VAL A 1 13.49 -8.45 5.69
N ALA A 2 12.65 -7.98 4.76
CA ALA A 2 11.56 -7.03 5.08
C ALA A 2 10.58 -7.58 6.14
N VAL A 3 10.14 -8.84 6.03
CA VAL A 3 9.24 -9.48 7.01
C VAL A 3 9.85 -9.48 8.41
N SER A 4 11.14 -9.85 8.52
CA SER A 4 11.85 -9.89 9.82
C SER A 4 12.00 -8.48 10.44
N ILE A 5 12.20 -7.45 9.61
CA ILE A 5 12.26 -6.05 10.07
C ILE A 5 10.90 -5.61 10.59
N ARG A 6 9.82 -5.86 9.84
CA ARG A 6 8.46 -5.53 10.26
C ARG A 6 8.09 -6.16 11.59
N GLN A 7 8.43 -7.45 11.77
CA GLN A 7 8.17 -8.17 13.03
C GLN A 7 9.02 -7.63 14.19
N LYS A 8 10.33 -7.42 13.96
CA LYS A 8 11.27 -6.97 15.00
C LYS A 8 10.93 -5.57 15.55
N PHE A 9 10.49 -4.65 14.70
CA PHE A 9 10.14 -3.27 15.04
C PHE A 9 8.63 -3.06 15.19
N GLU A 10 7.85 -4.15 15.23
CA GLU A 10 6.37 -4.11 15.32
C GLU A 10 5.71 -3.16 14.32
N LEU A 11 6.21 -3.13 13.08
CA LEU A 11 5.64 -2.33 11.99
C LEU A 11 4.36 -3.02 11.47
N TYR A 12 3.29 -2.87 12.21
CA TYR A 12 2.06 -3.65 12.05
C TYR A 12 1.18 -3.23 10.89
N ALA A 13 1.32 -2.02 10.38
CA ALA A 13 0.49 -1.51 9.30
C ALA A 13 1.33 -1.10 8.07
N ASN A 14 1.24 -1.86 6.99
CA ASN A 14 1.74 -1.42 5.68
C ASN A 14 0.64 -0.62 4.98
N VAL A 15 0.90 0.64 4.71
CA VAL A 15 0.00 1.58 4.02
C VAL A 15 0.51 1.78 2.62
N ARG A 16 -0.30 1.41 1.63
CA ARG A 16 0.04 1.44 0.21
C ARG A 16 -1.01 2.24 -0.56
N PRO A 17 -0.72 3.50 -0.92
CA PRO A 17 -1.60 4.27 -1.80
C PRO A 17 -1.65 3.65 -3.19
N ILE A 18 -2.86 3.54 -3.74
CA ILE A 18 -3.13 3.18 -5.12
C ILE A 18 -3.66 4.43 -5.80
N LYS A 19 -2.80 5.07 -6.56
CA LYS A 19 -3.13 6.28 -7.32
C LYS A 19 -2.63 6.12 -8.73
N THR A 20 -3.51 6.33 -9.69
CA THR A 20 -3.18 6.35 -11.11
C THR A 20 -2.89 7.76 -11.57
N TYR A 21 -2.23 7.90 -12.71
CA TYR A 21 -1.85 9.16 -13.33
C TYR A 21 -2.79 9.48 -14.49
N LYS A 22 -2.76 10.72 -14.95
CA LYS A 22 -3.72 11.27 -15.95
C LYS A 22 -3.90 10.40 -17.20
N ASN A 23 -2.82 9.79 -17.67
CA ASN A 23 -2.83 8.97 -18.90
C ASN A 23 -3.20 7.49 -18.66
N ALA A 24 -3.53 7.10 -17.41
CA ALA A 24 -3.96 5.74 -17.12
C ALA A 24 -5.35 5.45 -17.70
N GLN A 25 -5.58 4.19 -18.07
CA GLN A 25 -6.89 3.74 -18.59
C GLN A 25 -8.04 3.94 -17.60
N ARG A 26 -7.73 3.89 -16.31
CA ARG A 26 -8.68 4.04 -15.20
C ARG A 26 -8.15 5.07 -14.21
N GLN A 27 -9.03 5.90 -13.68
CA GLN A 27 -8.65 6.90 -12.67
C GLN A 27 -8.95 6.36 -11.28
N LEU A 28 -7.90 5.97 -10.55
CA LEU A 28 -7.99 5.35 -9.24
C LEU A 28 -7.30 6.20 -8.18
N HIS A 29 -7.95 6.28 -7.01
CA HIS A 29 -7.37 6.86 -5.81
C HIS A 29 -8.01 6.24 -4.57
N PHE A 30 -7.38 5.23 -4.00
CA PHE A 30 -7.73 4.61 -2.72
C PHE A 30 -6.48 4.10 -2.02
N ILE A 31 -6.60 3.70 -0.77
CA ILE A 31 -5.44 3.28 0.03
C ILE A 31 -5.65 1.87 0.56
N CYS A 32 -4.65 1.01 0.38
CA CYS A 32 -4.60 -0.32 0.98
C CYS A 32 -3.87 -0.25 2.33
N VAL A 33 -4.46 -0.82 3.39
CA VAL A 33 -3.85 -0.94 4.71
C VAL A 33 -3.80 -2.41 5.10
N ARG A 34 -2.58 -2.93 5.19
CA ARG A 34 -2.26 -4.34 5.41
C ARG A 34 -1.74 -4.55 6.82
N GLU A 35 -2.28 -5.53 7.53
CA GLU A 35 -1.60 -6.10 8.69
C GLU A 35 -0.29 -6.75 8.23
N ALA A 36 0.83 -6.50 8.90
CA ALA A 36 2.15 -6.86 8.37
C ALA A 36 3.01 -7.73 9.31
N THR A 37 2.46 -8.20 10.46
CA THR A 37 3.25 -8.89 11.49
C THR A 37 2.82 -10.33 11.78
N GLU A 38 1.61 -10.73 11.40
CA GLU A 38 1.07 -12.06 11.68
C GLU A 38 0.39 -12.73 10.47
N GLY A 39 -0.57 -13.58 10.69
CA GLY A 39 -1.23 -14.39 9.65
C GLY A 39 -0.39 -15.60 9.28
N LEU A 40 -0.33 -15.95 8.01
CA LEU A 40 0.58 -16.97 7.47
C LEU A 40 2.04 -16.50 7.47
N TYR A 41 2.28 -15.19 7.48
CA TYR A 41 3.62 -14.59 7.60
C TYR A 41 4.25 -14.73 9.00
N ALA A 42 3.50 -15.29 9.98
CA ALA A 42 4.09 -15.73 11.24
C ALA A 42 5.10 -16.88 11.05
N GLY A 43 5.07 -17.55 9.88
CA GLY A 43 6.04 -18.59 9.53
C GLY A 43 5.90 -19.87 10.35
N ILE A 44 4.69 -20.15 10.85
CA ILE A 44 4.43 -21.38 11.65
C ILE A 44 3.96 -22.46 10.68
N GLU A 45 4.89 -23.28 10.22
CA GLU A 45 4.60 -24.41 9.36
C GLU A 45 5.51 -25.61 9.68
N PHE A 46 5.00 -26.81 9.44
CA PHE A 46 5.73 -28.05 9.66
C PHE A 46 5.19 -29.20 8.81
N LYS A 47 6.05 -30.14 8.47
CA LYS A 47 5.62 -31.38 7.83
C LYS A 47 4.92 -32.30 8.82
N THR A 48 3.84 -32.91 8.39
CA THR A 48 3.12 -33.95 9.13
C THR A 48 3.47 -35.36 8.65
N SER A 49 3.96 -35.45 7.40
CA SER A 49 4.55 -36.66 6.78
C SER A 49 5.48 -36.23 5.64
N ASP A 50 6.02 -37.18 4.87
CA ASP A 50 6.91 -36.88 3.72
C ASP A 50 6.19 -36.12 2.61
N ASP A 51 4.88 -36.31 2.50
CA ASP A 51 4.02 -35.79 1.44
C ASP A 51 2.92 -34.81 1.94
N SER A 52 2.95 -34.42 3.22
CA SER A 52 1.97 -33.49 3.78
C SER A 52 2.59 -32.49 4.75
N ALA A 53 2.02 -31.27 4.77
CA ALA A 53 2.44 -30.20 5.66
C ALA A 53 1.25 -29.36 6.14
N ILE A 54 1.42 -28.71 7.28
CA ILE A 54 0.42 -27.78 7.87
C ILE A 54 1.07 -26.40 8.01
N ALA A 55 0.34 -25.36 7.62
CA ALA A 55 0.66 -23.97 7.93
C ALA A 55 -0.43 -23.38 8.85
N ILE A 56 -0.02 -22.65 9.87
CA ILE A 56 -0.92 -22.07 10.86
C ILE A 56 -1.06 -20.57 10.59
N ARG A 57 -2.30 -20.15 10.30
CA ARG A 57 -2.68 -18.75 10.20
C ARG A 57 -3.05 -18.23 11.60
N LYS A 58 -2.13 -17.47 12.21
CA LYS A 58 -2.33 -16.86 13.53
C LYS A 58 -2.95 -15.46 13.39
N ILE A 59 -4.11 -15.22 14.00
CA ILE A 59 -4.78 -13.91 14.04
C ILE A 59 -5.07 -13.55 15.49
N THR A 60 -4.67 -12.35 15.89
CA THR A 60 -4.87 -11.87 17.26
C THR A 60 -5.73 -10.59 17.28
N LYS A 61 -6.49 -10.43 18.36
CA LYS A 61 -7.29 -9.22 18.59
C LYS A 61 -6.40 -7.95 18.58
N LYS A 62 -5.23 -8.01 19.22
CA LYS A 62 -4.28 -6.87 19.28
C LYS A 62 -3.88 -6.42 17.88
N ALA A 63 -3.48 -7.34 17.01
CA ALA A 63 -3.04 -7.00 15.66
C ALA A 63 -4.20 -6.49 14.79
N CYS A 64 -5.38 -7.12 14.89
CA CYS A 64 -6.57 -6.66 14.19
C CYS A 64 -6.97 -5.24 14.61
N GLU A 65 -7.02 -4.97 15.92
CA GLU A 65 -7.42 -3.66 16.42
C GLU A 65 -6.46 -2.55 15.98
N ARG A 66 -5.15 -2.76 16.04
CA ARG A 66 -4.17 -1.73 15.67
C ARG A 66 -4.15 -1.45 14.16
N VAL A 67 -4.26 -2.47 13.29
CA VAL A 67 -4.30 -2.25 11.84
C VAL A 67 -5.61 -1.61 11.39
N VAL A 68 -6.75 -2.03 11.96
CA VAL A 68 -8.05 -1.44 11.67
C VAL A 68 -8.09 0.02 12.12
N LYS A 69 -7.64 0.31 13.34
CA LYS A 69 -7.51 1.68 13.84
C LYS A 69 -6.66 2.54 12.90
N LYS A 70 -5.52 2.02 12.44
CA LYS A 70 -4.66 2.72 11.46
C LYS A 70 -5.40 2.99 10.17
N GLY A 71 -6.18 2.03 9.65
CA GLY A 71 -6.99 2.22 8.45
C GLY A 71 -8.04 3.33 8.60
N PHE A 72 -8.75 3.38 9.72
CA PHE A 72 -9.68 4.47 10.01
C PHE A 72 -8.98 5.82 10.17
N GLN A 73 -7.79 5.85 10.79
CA GLN A 73 -6.99 7.07 10.90
C GLN A 73 -6.56 7.57 9.52
N VAL A 74 -6.09 6.69 8.64
CA VAL A 74 -5.76 7.03 7.25
C VAL A 74 -6.98 7.57 6.51
N ALA A 75 -8.16 6.94 6.66
CA ALA A 75 -9.38 7.44 6.04
C ALA A 75 -9.74 8.85 6.53
N LYS A 76 -9.61 9.10 7.84
CA LYS A 76 -9.82 10.42 8.45
C LYS A 76 -8.85 11.47 7.92
N ASP A 77 -7.55 11.15 7.87
CA ASP A 77 -6.49 12.07 7.42
C ASP A 77 -6.64 12.43 5.94
N MET A 78 -7.14 11.48 5.13
CA MET A 78 -7.46 11.67 3.71
C MET A 78 -8.85 12.27 3.46
N ASN A 79 -9.63 12.53 4.51
CA ASN A 79 -11.03 12.96 4.40
C ASN A 79 -11.92 11.98 3.60
N PHE A 80 -11.63 10.68 3.68
CA PHE A 80 -12.44 9.63 3.08
C PHE A 80 -13.57 9.22 4.05
N GLN A 81 -14.74 8.97 3.51
CA GLN A 81 -15.92 8.60 4.30
C GLN A 81 -16.23 7.09 4.23
N LYS A 82 -15.42 6.33 3.48
CA LYS A 82 -15.60 4.89 3.31
C LYS A 82 -14.34 4.09 3.62
N ALA A 83 -14.56 2.95 4.26
CA ALA A 83 -13.58 1.90 4.44
C ALA A 83 -14.19 0.54 4.04
N TYR A 84 -13.34 -0.39 3.65
CA TYR A 84 -13.74 -1.77 3.31
C TYR A 84 -12.88 -2.75 4.08
N ALA A 85 -13.52 -3.59 4.91
CA ALA A 85 -12.87 -4.70 5.59
C ALA A 85 -12.89 -5.94 4.70
N ILE A 86 -11.72 -6.42 4.29
CA ILE A 86 -11.62 -7.58 3.39
C ILE A 86 -11.36 -8.83 4.22
N THR A 87 -12.28 -9.78 4.12
CA THR A 87 -12.32 -11.02 4.91
C THR A 87 -12.63 -12.25 4.05
N LYS A 88 -12.63 -13.42 4.67
CA LYS A 88 -13.29 -14.64 4.17
C LYS A 88 -14.10 -15.27 5.32
N ARG A 89 -14.83 -14.46 6.07
CA ARG A 89 -15.53 -14.83 7.31
C ARG A 89 -16.58 -15.93 7.12
N ASN A 90 -17.15 -16.08 5.93
CA ASN A 90 -18.04 -17.19 5.63
C ASN A 90 -17.35 -18.58 5.73
N ILE A 91 -16.02 -18.64 5.60
CA ILE A 91 -15.20 -19.83 5.75
C ILE A 91 -14.35 -19.76 7.03
N LEU A 92 -13.65 -18.65 7.24
CA LEU A 92 -12.71 -18.43 8.35
C LEU A 92 -13.42 -17.72 9.51
N LYS A 93 -14.44 -18.37 10.08
CA LYS A 93 -15.37 -17.77 11.04
C LYS A 93 -14.69 -17.18 12.27
N GLU A 94 -13.72 -17.92 12.85
CA GLU A 94 -13.02 -17.48 14.07
C GLU A 94 -12.01 -16.37 13.77
N THR A 95 -11.07 -16.63 12.88
CA THR A 95 -9.97 -15.69 12.61
C THR A 95 -10.45 -14.38 11.98
N ASP A 96 -11.31 -14.45 10.98
CA ASP A 96 -11.86 -13.25 10.34
C ASP A 96 -13.02 -12.65 11.14
N GLY A 97 -13.63 -13.43 12.03
CA GLY A 97 -14.55 -12.91 13.06
C GLY A 97 -13.87 -11.94 14.02
N ILE A 98 -12.64 -12.23 14.46
CA ILE A 98 -11.83 -11.32 15.29
C ILE A 98 -11.53 -10.02 14.52
N PHE A 99 -11.19 -10.13 13.24
CA PHE A 99 -10.90 -8.96 12.41
C PHE A 99 -12.15 -8.10 12.19
N TRP A 100 -13.29 -8.72 11.87
CA TRP A 100 -14.56 -8.01 11.69
C TRP A 100 -15.03 -7.32 12.98
N ALA A 101 -14.91 -7.98 14.12
CA ALA A 101 -15.23 -7.38 15.42
C ALA A 101 -14.40 -6.12 15.72
N ALA A 102 -13.12 -6.09 15.28
CA ALA A 102 -12.31 -4.88 15.35
C ALA A 102 -12.84 -3.77 14.44
N ALA A 103 -13.29 -4.11 13.21
CA ALA A 103 -13.90 -3.16 12.29
C ALA A 103 -15.16 -2.52 12.88
N GLU A 104 -16.09 -3.31 13.43
CA GLU A 104 -17.31 -2.83 14.09
C GLU A 104 -17.01 -1.96 15.33
N LYS A 105 -15.97 -2.30 16.09
CA LYS A 105 -15.54 -1.51 17.24
C LYS A 105 -15.11 -0.10 16.80
N PHE A 106 -14.22 0.01 15.83
CA PHE A 106 -13.67 1.31 15.41
C PHE A 106 -14.66 2.13 14.57
N GLN A 107 -15.61 1.52 13.88
CA GLN A 107 -16.71 2.27 13.27
C GLN A 107 -17.49 3.10 14.29
N LYS A 108 -17.68 2.58 15.51
CA LYS A 108 -18.36 3.32 16.59
C LYS A 108 -17.55 4.53 17.08
N GLU A 109 -16.22 4.47 16.98
CA GLU A 109 -15.33 5.57 17.36
C GLU A 109 -15.21 6.61 16.22
N PHE A 110 -15.16 6.16 14.96
CA PHE A 110 -15.02 6.99 13.76
C PHE A 110 -16.36 7.13 13.02
N LYS A 111 -17.33 7.79 13.64
CA LYS A 111 -18.75 7.86 13.20
C LYS A 111 -18.97 8.41 11.79
N ASN A 112 -18.02 9.16 11.24
CA ASN A 112 -18.10 9.74 9.91
C ASN A 112 -17.52 8.83 8.80
N ILE A 113 -17.03 7.64 9.15
CA ILE A 113 -16.44 6.69 8.21
C ILE A 113 -17.27 5.41 8.27
N ASP A 114 -17.95 5.11 7.18
CA ASP A 114 -18.72 3.88 7.03
C ASP A 114 -17.80 2.72 6.63
N ILE A 115 -17.96 1.54 7.25
CA ILE A 115 -17.19 0.34 6.89
C ILE A 115 -18.10 -0.76 6.36
N GLU A 116 -17.75 -1.30 5.21
CA GLU A 116 -18.45 -2.39 4.54
C GLU A 116 -17.55 -3.63 4.48
N GLU A 117 -18.11 -4.82 4.72
CA GLU A 117 -17.38 -6.07 4.57
C GLU A 117 -17.42 -6.57 3.12
N TYR A 118 -16.24 -6.93 2.59
CA TYR A 118 -16.10 -7.64 1.33
C TYR A 118 -15.37 -8.97 1.53
N TYR A 119 -15.90 -10.05 0.95
CA TYR A 119 -15.12 -11.27 0.85
C TYR A 119 -14.05 -11.14 -0.22
N ILE A 120 -12.86 -11.68 0.07
CA ILE A 120 -11.66 -11.48 -0.76
C ILE A 120 -11.85 -11.86 -2.23
N ASP A 121 -12.56 -12.95 -2.51
CA ASP A 121 -12.86 -13.39 -3.87
C ASP A 121 -13.74 -12.38 -4.63
N ASN A 122 -14.77 -11.83 -3.98
CA ASN A 122 -15.59 -10.77 -4.55
C ASN A 122 -14.80 -9.47 -4.71
N MET A 123 -14.01 -9.09 -3.69
CA MET A 123 -13.14 -7.90 -3.77
C MET A 123 -12.19 -7.99 -4.97
N THR A 124 -11.52 -9.14 -5.17
CA THR A 124 -10.63 -9.36 -6.31
C THR A 124 -11.38 -9.22 -7.63
N GLN A 125 -12.58 -9.82 -7.76
CA GLN A 125 -13.40 -9.69 -8.96
C GLN A 125 -13.77 -8.21 -9.23
N GLN A 126 -14.16 -7.47 -8.19
CA GLN A 126 -14.57 -6.07 -8.34
C GLN A 126 -13.38 -5.15 -8.69
N LEU A 127 -12.20 -5.40 -8.15
CA LEU A 127 -10.98 -4.68 -8.53
C LEU A 127 -10.64 -4.86 -10.01
N VAL A 128 -10.86 -6.05 -10.56
CA VAL A 128 -10.66 -6.27 -12.01
C VAL A 128 -11.77 -5.62 -12.85
N LYS A 129 -13.03 -5.72 -12.40
CA LYS A 129 -14.20 -5.30 -13.20
C LYS A 129 -14.49 -3.80 -13.09
N ASN A 130 -14.56 -3.28 -11.88
CA ASN A 130 -14.97 -1.90 -11.55
C ASN A 130 -14.15 -1.32 -10.40
N PRO A 131 -12.83 -1.15 -10.52
CA PRO A 131 -11.98 -0.68 -9.43
C PRO A 131 -12.32 0.75 -8.97
N GLU A 132 -12.89 1.58 -9.84
CA GLU A 132 -13.25 2.98 -9.55
C GLU A 132 -14.29 3.11 -8.42
N ARG A 133 -15.07 2.06 -8.15
CA ARG A 133 -16.02 2.05 -7.03
C ARG A 133 -15.37 2.17 -5.66
N PHE A 134 -14.07 1.89 -5.57
CA PHE A 134 -13.28 1.99 -4.35
C PHE A 134 -12.55 3.33 -4.21
N ASN A 135 -12.73 4.25 -5.15
CA ASN A 135 -12.13 5.57 -5.06
C ASN A 135 -12.56 6.31 -3.79
N ASN A 136 -11.63 7.07 -3.23
CA ASN A 136 -11.81 7.84 -1.99
C ASN A 136 -12.21 6.95 -0.80
N SER A 137 -11.57 5.78 -0.69
CA SER A 137 -11.78 4.82 0.40
C SER A 137 -10.49 4.18 0.87
N VAL A 138 -10.58 3.46 1.98
CA VAL A 138 -9.49 2.64 2.53
C VAL A 138 -9.90 1.18 2.52
N LEU A 139 -9.06 0.33 1.93
CA LEU A 139 -9.19 -1.13 1.95
C LEU A 139 -8.32 -1.68 3.08
N ILE A 140 -8.89 -2.41 4.04
CA ILE A 140 -8.19 -2.90 5.22
C ILE A 140 -8.30 -4.42 5.27
N SER A 141 -7.20 -5.13 5.48
CA SER A 141 -7.23 -6.58 5.65
C SER A 141 -6.04 -7.15 6.42
N THR A 142 -6.17 -8.43 6.73
CA THR A 142 -5.11 -9.28 7.25
C THR A 142 -3.99 -9.45 6.23
N ASN A 143 -2.85 -9.92 6.68
CA ASN A 143 -1.58 -9.89 5.95
C ASN A 143 -1.66 -10.46 4.53
N LEU A 144 -1.95 -11.76 4.38
CA LEU A 144 -1.96 -12.41 3.07
C LEU A 144 -3.04 -11.85 2.13
N PHE A 145 -4.24 -11.61 2.64
CA PHE A 145 -5.33 -11.12 1.80
C PHE A 145 -5.01 -9.75 1.22
N MET A 146 -4.48 -8.85 2.04
CA MET A 146 -4.11 -7.52 1.54
C MET A 146 -2.85 -7.54 0.66
N ASP A 147 -1.95 -8.50 0.85
CA ASP A 147 -0.82 -8.69 -0.09
C ASP A 147 -1.34 -8.91 -1.51
N ILE A 148 -2.25 -9.88 -1.66
CA ILE A 148 -2.85 -10.22 -2.96
C ILE A 148 -3.69 -9.05 -3.52
N ILE A 149 -4.54 -8.45 -2.68
CA ILE A 149 -5.44 -7.36 -3.09
C ILE A 149 -4.65 -6.13 -3.52
N SER A 150 -3.63 -5.74 -2.77
CA SER A 150 -2.85 -4.55 -3.12
C SER A 150 -1.98 -4.76 -4.37
N GLU A 151 -1.49 -5.98 -4.63
CA GLU A 151 -0.81 -6.29 -5.89
C GLU A 151 -1.80 -6.29 -7.07
N CYS A 152 -2.98 -6.86 -6.91
CA CYS A 152 -4.04 -6.78 -7.93
C CYS A 152 -4.39 -5.32 -8.25
N ALA A 153 -4.55 -4.48 -7.23
CA ALA A 153 -4.82 -3.06 -7.38
C ALA A 153 -3.66 -2.30 -8.04
N SER A 154 -2.41 -2.64 -7.69
CA SER A 154 -1.22 -2.01 -8.25
C SER A 154 -1.08 -2.23 -9.76
N GLY A 155 -1.64 -3.31 -10.29
CA GLY A 155 -1.69 -3.58 -11.73
C GLY A 155 -2.37 -2.47 -12.55
N HIS A 156 -3.24 -1.68 -11.93
CA HIS A 156 -3.89 -0.53 -12.58
C HIS A 156 -3.04 0.75 -12.60
N VAL A 157 -1.98 0.83 -11.80
CA VAL A 157 -1.12 2.04 -11.72
C VAL A 157 -0.25 2.22 -12.97
N GLY A 158 -0.14 1.17 -13.80
CA GLY A 158 0.61 1.19 -15.05
C GLY A 158 2.02 0.62 -14.93
N SER A 159 2.70 0.81 -13.81
CA SER A 159 4.00 0.21 -13.52
C SER A 159 4.18 -0.05 -12.03
N ILE A 160 4.75 -1.20 -11.69
CA ILE A 160 5.19 -1.51 -10.32
C ILE A 160 6.24 -0.50 -9.81
N GLY A 161 6.99 0.13 -10.72
CA GLY A 161 7.94 1.19 -10.43
C GLY A 161 7.32 2.49 -9.91
N CYS A 162 5.98 2.60 -9.92
CA CYS A 162 5.24 3.72 -9.35
C CYS A 162 4.57 3.40 -8.01
N VAL A 163 4.65 2.15 -7.53
CA VAL A 163 3.95 1.70 -6.32
C VAL A 163 4.86 1.78 -5.10
N TYR A 164 4.47 2.61 -4.15
CA TYR A 164 5.23 2.92 -2.95
C TYR A 164 4.43 2.61 -1.68
N SER A 165 5.12 2.50 -0.55
CA SER A 165 4.46 2.20 0.73
C SER A 165 5.22 2.73 1.94
N GLY A 166 4.49 2.88 3.05
CA GLY A 166 5.03 3.06 4.38
C GLY A 166 4.58 1.94 5.31
N ASN A 167 5.49 1.44 6.12
CA ASN A 167 5.20 0.48 7.18
C ASN A 167 5.28 1.22 8.51
N TYR A 168 4.22 1.15 9.32
CA TYR A 168 4.10 1.94 10.54
C TYR A 168 3.93 1.03 11.75
N GLY A 169 4.69 1.32 12.79
CA GLY A 169 4.54 0.85 14.16
C GLY A 169 4.15 2.00 15.08
N ASP A 170 4.21 1.76 16.40
CA ASP A 170 3.97 2.81 17.38
C ASP A 170 5.22 3.72 17.54
N ASP A 171 6.44 3.14 17.49
CA ASP A 171 7.70 3.85 17.73
C ASP A 171 8.54 4.05 16.46
N TYR A 172 8.32 3.21 15.43
CA TYR A 172 9.15 3.15 14.24
C TYR A 172 8.31 3.16 12.96
N ALA A 173 8.92 3.64 11.88
CA ALA A 173 8.38 3.52 10.53
C ALA A 173 9.48 3.10 9.54
N MET A 174 9.09 2.43 8.45
CA MET A 174 9.95 2.06 7.34
C MET A 174 9.26 2.36 6.03
N PHE A 175 9.94 3.03 5.12
CA PHE A 175 9.39 3.43 3.83
C PHE A 175 10.11 2.68 2.73
N GLU A 176 9.34 2.06 1.84
CA GLU A 176 9.90 1.20 0.79
C GLU A 176 9.01 1.17 -0.47
N PRO A 177 9.61 1.01 -1.67
CA PRO A 177 8.83 0.67 -2.85
C PRO A 177 8.18 -0.72 -2.70
N ALA A 178 7.08 -0.96 -3.43
CA ALA A 178 6.45 -2.27 -3.44
C ALA A 178 7.28 -3.32 -4.21
N HIS A 179 8.03 -2.88 -5.23
CA HIS A 179 8.86 -3.76 -6.05
C HIS A 179 10.12 -4.25 -5.32
N GLY A 180 10.67 -5.38 -5.79
CA GLY A 180 11.94 -5.92 -5.32
C GLY A 180 13.17 -5.19 -5.91
N SER A 181 14.36 -5.73 -5.65
CA SER A 181 15.65 -5.11 -6.01
C SER A 181 16.02 -5.14 -7.50
N ALA A 182 15.30 -5.88 -8.35
CA ALA A 182 15.50 -5.98 -9.80
C ALA A 182 16.98 -6.19 -10.22
N PRO A 183 17.69 -7.23 -9.75
CA PRO A 183 19.14 -7.38 -9.91
C PRO A 183 19.61 -7.42 -11.37
N LYS A 184 18.72 -7.82 -12.29
CA LYS A 184 19.02 -7.83 -13.75
C LYS A 184 19.28 -6.45 -14.32
N TYR A 185 18.87 -5.38 -13.62
CA TYR A 185 19.01 -3.99 -14.06
C TYR A 185 20.07 -3.22 -13.29
N ALA A 186 20.78 -3.87 -12.35
CA ALA A 186 21.84 -3.23 -11.58
C ALA A 186 22.89 -2.60 -12.51
N GLY A 187 23.25 -1.33 -12.26
CA GLY A 187 24.21 -0.57 -13.03
C GLY A 187 23.73 -0.08 -14.41
N LYS A 188 22.51 -0.41 -14.88
CA LYS A 188 22.04 -0.08 -16.23
C LYS A 188 21.36 1.29 -16.34
N ASN A 189 21.17 2.01 -15.23
CA ASN A 189 20.51 3.33 -15.19
C ASN A 189 19.13 3.35 -15.92
N LYS A 190 18.35 2.28 -15.78
CA LYS A 190 17.17 2.04 -16.62
C LYS A 190 15.85 1.96 -15.87
N VAL A 191 15.86 1.52 -14.59
CA VAL A 191 14.63 1.31 -13.81
C VAL A 191 13.96 2.63 -13.43
N ASN A 192 12.65 2.56 -13.19
CA ASN A 192 11.84 3.70 -12.76
C ASN A 192 12.18 4.09 -11.31
N PRO A 193 12.54 5.36 -11.03
CA PRO A 193 12.90 5.81 -9.67
C PRO A 193 11.68 6.23 -8.83
N VAL A 194 10.48 6.33 -9.40
CA VAL A 194 9.30 6.96 -8.79
C VAL A 194 8.92 6.33 -7.48
N ALA A 195 8.81 5.01 -7.41
CA ALA A 195 8.39 4.33 -6.17
C ALA A 195 9.33 4.64 -5.00
N THR A 196 10.64 4.70 -5.25
CA THR A 196 11.64 5.05 -4.21
C THR A 196 11.53 6.53 -3.82
N ILE A 197 11.36 7.43 -4.79
CA ILE A 197 11.18 8.87 -4.56
C ILE A 197 9.91 9.11 -3.73
N LEU A 198 8.80 8.48 -4.09
CA LEU A 198 7.54 8.64 -3.36
C LEU A 198 7.55 7.96 -1.98
N SER A 199 8.31 6.87 -1.80
CA SER A 199 8.57 6.32 -0.46
C SER A 199 9.35 7.31 0.40
N ALA A 200 10.34 8.01 -0.16
CA ALA A 200 11.05 9.07 0.55
C ALA A 200 10.12 10.28 0.84
N ALA A 201 9.20 10.63 -0.05
CA ALA A 201 8.21 11.66 0.20
C ALA A 201 7.29 11.32 1.39
N LEU A 202 6.84 10.04 1.50
CA LEU A 202 6.11 9.58 2.70
C LEU A 202 6.95 9.69 3.98
N MET A 203 8.25 9.41 3.90
CA MET A 203 9.16 9.57 5.05
C MET A 203 9.26 11.03 5.48
N VAL A 204 9.37 11.93 4.53
CA VAL A 204 9.44 13.39 4.79
C VAL A 204 8.11 13.88 5.40
N ASP A 205 6.96 13.42 4.90
CA ASP A 205 5.64 13.71 5.48
C ASP A 205 5.53 13.19 6.92
N TYR A 206 6.05 11.99 7.20
CA TYR A 206 6.06 11.40 8.54
C TYR A 206 6.82 12.26 9.56
N PHE A 207 7.87 12.96 9.15
CA PHE A 207 8.60 13.93 9.98
C PHE A 207 7.93 15.31 10.07
N GLY A 208 6.76 15.49 9.43
CA GLY A 208 6.01 16.74 9.49
C GLY A 208 6.34 17.78 8.42
N GLU A 209 7.31 17.49 7.54
CA GLU A 209 7.77 18.37 6.45
C GLU A 209 6.81 18.29 5.25
N LYS A 210 5.55 18.68 5.48
CA LYS A 210 4.45 18.51 4.50
C LYS A 210 4.66 19.25 3.20
N ASP A 211 5.22 20.46 3.26
CA ASP A 211 5.45 21.26 2.05
C ASP A 211 6.47 20.60 1.13
N ILE A 212 7.53 20.00 1.70
CA ILE A 212 8.55 19.27 0.96
C ILE A 212 7.92 18.00 0.35
N SER A 213 7.19 17.24 1.15
CA SER A 213 6.49 16.04 0.69
C SER A 213 5.54 16.37 -0.47
N ASN A 214 4.67 17.36 -0.31
CA ASN A 214 3.73 17.80 -1.34
C ASN A 214 4.43 18.26 -2.63
N ALA A 215 5.55 18.97 -2.51
CA ALA A 215 6.34 19.38 -3.66
C ALA A 215 6.89 18.18 -4.44
N ILE A 216 7.38 17.14 -3.75
CA ILE A 216 7.86 15.90 -4.39
C ILE A 216 6.71 15.15 -5.07
N PHE A 217 5.57 14.98 -4.41
CA PHE A 217 4.37 14.34 -5.00
C PHE A 217 3.92 15.09 -6.25
N THR A 218 3.75 16.40 -6.17
CA THR A 218 3.30 17.24 -7.28
C THR A 218 4.29 17.22 -8.45
N ALA A 219 5.59 17.32 -8.18
CA ALA A 219 6.61 17.25 -9.22
C ALA A 219 6.61 15.90 -9.93
N THR A 220 6.46 14.81 -9.17
CA THR A 220 6.40 13.45 -9.72
C THR A 220 5.19 13.26 -10.62
N GLU A 221 3.99 13.69 -10.17
CA GLU A 221 2.78 13.67 -10.99
C GLU A 221 2.96 14.44 -12.30
N ASN A 222 3.45 15.67 -12.23
CA ASN A 222 3.67 16.50 -13.41
C ASN A 222 4.63 15.83 -14.43
N VAL A 223 5.72 15.20 -13.96
CA VAL A 223 6.65 14.49 -14.84
C VAL A 223 5.99 13.30 -15.53
N ILE A 224 5.18 12.52 -14.80
CA ILE A 224 4.50 11.36 -15.37
C ILE A 224 3.38 11.79 -16.33
N ASP A 225 2.57 12.78 -15.95
CA ASP A 225 1.44 13.25 -16.74
C ASP A 225 1.86 13.91 -18.07
N GLU A 226 2.99 14.62 -18.07
CA GLU A 226 3.57 15.18 -19.29
C GLU A 226 4.18 14.11 -20.22
N ASN A 227 4.57 12.96 -19.66
CA ASN A 227 5.09 11.80 -20.38
C ASN A 227 6.32 12.08 -21.29
N VAL A 228 7.15 13.08 -20.90
CA VAL A 228 8.36 13.45 -21.68
C VAL A 228 9.60 12.78 -21.09
N TYR A 229 9.79 12.90 -19.78
CA TYR A 229 10.97 12.39 -19.07
C TYR A 229 10.64 11.13 -18.25
N VAL A 230 10.00 10.15 -18.88
CA VAL A 230 9.61 8.90 -18.21
C VAL A 230 10.41 7.70 -18.72
N THR A 231 10.55 6.69 -17.88
CA THR A 231 11.28 5.46 -18.16
C THR A 231 10.48 4.50 -19.05
N TYR A 232 11.13 3.45 -19.55
CA TYR A 232 10.59 2.50 -20.53
C TYR A 232 9.30 1.78 -20.06
N ASP A 233 9.16 1.54 -18.78
CA ASP A 233 7.99 0.88 -18.18
C ASP A 233 6.73 1.77 -18.19
N LEU A 234 6.91 3.08 -18.35
CA LEU A 234 5.85 4.06 -18.59
C LEU A 234 5.75 4.45 -20.08
N GLY A 235 6.42 3.71 -20.97
CA GLY A 235 6.39 3.96 -22.42
C GLY A 235 7.38 4.99 -22.93
N GLY A 236 8.26 5.53 -22.07
CA GLY A 236 9.27 6.51 -22.47
C GLY A 236 10.66 5.93 -22.74
N ASN A 237 11.63 6.82 -22.88
CA ASN A 237 13.02 6.48 -23.19
C ASN A 237 14.04 7.11 -22.22
N SER A 238 13.57 7.75 -21.14
CA SER A 238 14.47 8.38 -20.18
C SER A 238 15.21 7.35 -19.34
N THR A 239 16.40 7.74 -18.90
CA THR A 239 17.15 6.97 -17.90
C THR A 239 16.60 7.23 -16.50
N LEU A 240 16.93 6.36 -15.55
CA LEU A 240 16.62 6.53 -14.13
C LEU A 240 17.10 7.90 -13.63
N SER A 241 18.38 8.25 -13.88
CA SER A 241 18.96 9.52 -13.39
C SER A 241 18.26 10.72 -14.02
N ARG A 242 17.97 10.71 -15.32
CA ARG A 242 17.30 11.84 -15.98
C ARG A 242 15.90 12.08 -15.44
N MET A 243 15.12 11.03 -15.22
CA MET A 243 13.78 11.15 -14.62
C MET A 243 13.87 11.66 -13.18
N ALA A 244 14.81 11.15 -12.38
CA ALA A 244 15.00 11.58 -10.99
C ALA A 244 15.44 13.05 -10.89
N GLU A 245 16.38 13.50 -11.74
CA GLU A 245 16.82 14.90 -11.81
C GLU A 245 15.66 15.83 -12.17
N GLU A 246 14.86 15.48 -13.16
CA GLU A 246 13.70 16.29 -13.55
C GLU A 246 12.67 16.44 -12.42
N ILE A 247 12.40 15.35 -11.68
CA ILE A 247 11.52 15.40 -10.51
C ILE A 247 12.11 16.31 -9.42
N ALA A 248 13.40 16.18 -9.14
CA ALA A 248 14.08 16.98 -8.11
C ALA A 248 14.09 18.49 -8.46
N ASP A 249 14.39 18.82 -9.72
CA ASP A 249 14.39 20.20 -10.21
C ASP A 249 12.99 20.85 -10.09
N ARG A 250 11.94 20.12 -10.46
CA ARG A 250 10.57 20.61 -10.33
C ARG A 250 10.14 20.77 -8.89
N ALA A 251 10.43 19.79 -8.03
CA ALA A 251 10.16 19.89 -6.59
C ALA A 251 10.83 21.13 -5.98
N SER A 252 12.10 21.36 -6.31
CA SER A 252 12.85 22.55 -5.88
C SER A 252 12.24 23.86 -6.36
N LYS A 253 11.69 23.91 -7.58
CA LYS A 253 11.00 25.09 -8.10
C LYS A 253 9.66 25.35 -7.44
N ILE A 254 8.94 24.28 -7.05
CA ILE A 254 7.66 24.37 -6.32
C ILE A 254 7.90 24.97 -4.92
N LEU A 255 8.95 24.51 -4.23
CA LEU A 255 9.30 25.00 -2.88
C LEU A 255 9.80 26.45 -2.81
N LYS A 256 10.27 27.02 -3.94
CA LYS A 256 10.75 28.39 -4.01
C LYS A 256 9.65 29.42 -4.32
N LYS A 257 8.44 28.97 -4.59
CA LYS A 257 7.25 29.81 -4.84
C LYS A 257 6.48 30.05 -3.55
#